data_65a32debc7abb6680f2d5186a47ee4f8
#
_entry.id   65a32debc7abb6680f2d5186a47ee4f8
#
_cell.length_a   1.000
_cell.length_b   1.000
_cell.length_c   1.000
_cell.angle_alpha   90.00
_cell.angle_beta   90.00
_cell.angle_gamma   90.00
#
_symmetry.space_group_name_H-M   'P 1'
#
loop_
_entity.id
_entity.type
_entity.pdbx_description
1 polymer ?
#
loop_
_entity_poly.entity_id
_entity_poly.type
_entity_poly.pdbx_seq_one_letter_code
_entity_poly.pdbx_strand_id
1 'polypeptide(L)'
;SHTARQRRSMITRVHQKSDAYSEALYSSCERYRYMLTRTWDTLGRKALFIMLNPSTATELQNDPTVERCERRARTLGFGAFRVTNIFAWRDTDPRKMRAAVDPIGPENDRTIIQSCVWADQIIAAWGTHGSHKNRGAEVAVLLHDSGLPIFHLGLTKGGHPKHPLYIAYSQQPEIWPLPQP
;
A
#
# COMPACT_ATOMS: atom_id res chain seq x y z
N SER A 1 -26.74 -3.75 -8.62
CA SER A 1 -25.66 -4.37 -9.39
C SER A 1 -24.70 -5.14 -8.46
N HIS A 2 -23.97 -6.09 -9.01
CA HIS A 2 -22.99 -6.88 -8.27
C HIS A 2 -21.93 -6.01 -7.59
N THR A 3 -21.49 -4.94 -8.26
CA THR A 3 -20.51 -3.98 -7.74
C THR A 3 -21.04 -3.20 -6.52
N ALA A 4 -22.30 -2.78 -6.54
CA ALA A 4 -22.92 -2.08 -5.41
C ALA A 4 -23.08 -2.99 -4.20
N ARG A 5 -23.37 -4.28 -4.42
CA ARG A 5 -23.51 -5.27 -3.35
C ARG A 5 -22.13 -5.58 -2.71
N GLN A 6 -21.07 -5.67 -3.51
CA GLN A 6 -19.69 -5.86 -3.00
C GLN A 6 -19.22 -4.65 -2.19
N ARG A 7 -19.53 -3.40 -2.63
CA ARG A 7 -19.20 -2.19 -1.87
C ARG A 7 -19.89 -2.15 -0.51
N ARG A 8 -21.15 -2.59 -0.44
CA ARG A 8 -21.90 -2.62 0.83
C ARG A 8 -21.37 -3.65 1.81
N SER A 9 -20.53 -4.60 1.36
CA SER A 9 -19.96 -5.65 2.21
C SER A 9 -18.59 -5.27 2.79
N MET A 10 -17.95 -4.15 2.37
CA MET A 10 -16.68 -3.72 2.93
C MET A 10 -16.87 -3.07 4.31
N ILE A 11 -15.87 -3.25 5.18
CA ILE A 11 -15.88 -2.72 6.54
C ILE A 11 -14.81 -1.63 6.66
N THR A 12 -15.21 -0.44 7.12
CA THR A 12 -14.29 0.63 7.49
C THR A 12 -14.19 0.68 9.00
N ARG A 13 -12.97 0.61 9.55
CA ARG A 13 -12.70 0.77 10.98
C ARG A 13 -11.82 2.00 11.19
N VAL A 14 -12.13 2.76 12.23
CA VAL A 14 -11.43 3.99 12.56
C VAL A 14 -10.93 3.96 14.00
N HIS A 15 -9.87 4.70 14.28
CA HIS A 15 -9.34 4.84 15.62
C HIS A 15 -8.66 6.20 15.78
N GLN A 16 -8.93 6.89 16.89
CA GLN A 16 -8.32 8.17 17.22
C GLN A 16 -7.38 7.97 18.40
N LYS A 17 -6.08 8.20 18.17
CA LYS A 17 -5.08 8.37 19.23
C LYS A 17 -4.87 9.85 19.48
N SER A 18 -4.09 10.20 20.53
CA SER A 18 -3.82 11.58 20.91
C SER A 18 -3.20 12.40 19.76
N ASP A 19 -2.37 11.78 18.92
CA ASP A 19 -1.61 12.46 17.87
C ASP A 19 -1.96 12.02 16.44
N ALA A 20 -2.81 10.99 16.25
CA ALA A 20 -3.10 10.49 14.91
C ALA A 20 -4.50 9.88 14.80
N TYR A 21 -5.14 10.13 13.68
CA TYR A 21 -6.38 9.47 13.25
C TYR A 21 -6.02 8.34 12.29
N SER A 22 -6.62 7.17 12.51
CA SER A 22 -6.35 5.99 11.69
C SER A 22 -7.64 5.43 11.08
N GLU A 23 -7.52 4.94 9.85
CA GLU A 23 -8.62 4.34 9.11
C GLU A 23 -8.12 3.10 8.37
N ALA A 24 -8.88 2.01 8.43
CA ALA A 24 -8.57 0.78 7.70
C ALA A 24 -9.80 0.27 6.97
N LEU A 25 -9.60 -0.23 5.75
CA LEU A 25 -10.65 -0.78 4.90
C LEU A 25 -10.42 -2.27 4.70
N TYR A 26 -11.41 -3.07 5.09
CA TYR A 26 -11.37 -4.53 5.02
C TYR A 26 -12.52 -5.06 4.15
N SER A 27 -12.34 -6.28 3.64
CA SER A 27 -13.46 -7.07 3.14
C SER A 27 -14.39 -7.47 4.30
N SER A 28 -15.62 -7.87 4.00
CA SER A 28 -16.59 -8.31 5.03
C SER A 28 -16.10 -9.50 5.84
N CYS A 29 -15.33 -10.41 5.23
CA CYS A 29 -14.73 -11.56 5.92
C CYS A 29 -13.40 -11.22 6.63
N GLU A 30 -12.91 -9.98 6.45
CA GLU A 30 -11.65 -9.47 7.01
C GLU A 30 -10.39 -10.27 6.57
N ARG A 31 -10.50 -11.10 5.53
CA ARG A 31 -9.34 -11.79 4.94
C ARG A 31 -8.51 -10.84 4.08
N TYR A 32 -9.10 -9.75 3.58
CA TYR A 32 -8.43 -8.72 2.83
C TYR A 32 -8.39 -7.42 3.62
N ARG A 33 -7.24 -6.76 3.62
CA ARG A 33 -7.11 -5.36 4.03
C ARG A 33 -6.73 -4.57 2.79
N TYR A 34 -7.64 -3.70 2.33
CA TYR A 34 -7.45 -2.94 1.09
C TYR A 34 -6.64 -1.68 1.29
N MET A 35 -6.76 -1.02 2.44
CA MET A 35 -5.96 0.15 2.75
C MET A 35 -5.85 0.36 4.27
N LEU A 36 -4.79 1.08 4.66
CA LEU A 36 -4.57 1.54 6.03
C LEU A 36 -4.01 2.95 5.94
N THR A 37 -4.66 3.91 6.60
CA THR A 37 -4.29 5.32 6.55
C THR A 37 -4.06 5.84 7.97
N ARG A 38 -3.02 6.66 8.17
CA ARG A 38 -2.80 7.40 9.42
C ARG A 38 -2.55 8.85 9.08
N THR A 39 -3.22 9.75 9.82
CA THR A 39 -3.15 11.19 9.62
C THR A 39 -2.85 11.87 10.95
N TRP A 40 -1.79 12.66 11.00
CA TRP A 40 -1.42 13.45 12.19
C TRP A 40 -1.42 14.96 11.89
N ASP A 41 -1.40 15.35 10.62
CA ASP A 41 -1.52 16.74 10.19
C ASP A 41 -2.36 16.79 8.92
N THR A 42 -3.60 17.22 9.06
CA THR A 42 -4.56 17.28 7.93
C THR A 42 -4.19 18.30 6.86
N LEU A 43 -3.31 19.25 7.18
CA LEU A 43 -2.83 20.26 6.23
C LEU A 43 -1.54 19.83 5.53
N GLY A 44 -0.92 18.74 5.98
CA GLY A 44 0.31 18.22 5.40
C GLY A 44 0.11 17.45 4.11
N ARG A 45 1.22 17.19 3.43
CA ARG A 45 1.23 16.34 2.23
C ARG A 45 0.93 14.89 2.60
N LYS A 46 0.44 14.12 1.64
CA LYS A 46 0.00 12.73 1.81
C LYS A 46 0.86 11.78 0.99
N ALA A 47 1.45 10.78 1.67
CA ALA A 47 2.27 9.75 1.02
C ALA A 47 1.47 8.45 0.87
N LEU A 48 1.58 7.81 -0.29
CA LEU A 48 1.05 6.48 -0.52
C LEU A 48 2.21 5.50 -0.70
N PHE A 49 2.21 4.44 0.11
CA PHE A 49 3.12 3.31 -0.06
C PHE A 49 2.34 2.14 -0.63
N ILE A 50 2.75 1.64 -1.80
CA ILE A 50 2.16 0.45 -2.41
C ILE A 50 3.09 -0.73 -2.12
N MET A 51 2.65 -1.61 -1.24
CA MET A 51 3.46 -2.68 -0.66
C MET A 51 3.08 -4.05 -1.23
N LEU A 52 3.67 -5.12 -0.69
CA LEU A 52 3.42 -6.48 -1.17
C LEU A 52 2.06 -7.00 -0.71
N ASN A 53 1.88 -7.20 0.59
CA ASN A 53 0.64 -7.71 1.17
C ASN A 53 0.54 -7.29 2.64
N PRO A 54 -0.68 -7.17 3.19
CA PRO A 54 -0.87 -6.82 4.58
C PRO A 54 -0.51 -7.98 5.51
N SER A 55 0.03 -7.64 6.68
CA SER A 55 0.35 -8.57 7.74
C SER A 55 -0.59 -8.33 8.94
N THR A 56 -0.05 -7.92 10.09
CA THR A 56 -0.80 -7.82 11.34
C THR A 56 -1.26 -6.41 11.70
N ALA A 57 -0.79 -5.37 10.97
CA ALA A 57 -1.19 -4.00 11.27
C ALA A 57 -2.69 -3.77 11.04
N THR A 58 -3.29 -3.01 11.96
CA THR A 58 -4.70 -2.63 11.93
C THR A 58 -4.84 -1.13 12.19
N GLU A 59 -6.08 -0.63 12.27
CA GLU A 59 -6.37 0.74 12.69
C GLU A 59 -5.90 1.01 14.12
N LEU A 60 -5.65 -0.03 14.91
CA LEU A 60 -5.26 0.08 16.32
C LEU A 60 -3.75 0.06 16.54
N GLN A 61 -2.99 -0.63 15.68
CA GLN A 61 -1.56 -0.85 15.89
C GLN A 61 -0.80 -1.04 14.58
N ASN A 62 0.51 -0.74 14.65
CA ASN A 62 1.44 -1.00 13.55
C ASN A 62 2.04 -2.40 13.66
N ASP A 63 2.38 -3.00 12.53
CA ASP A 63 3.38 -4.06 12.45
C ASP A 63 4.75 -3.43 12.10
N PRO A 64 5.85 -4.20 12.06
CA PRO A 64 7.18 -3.64 11.78
C PRO A 64 7.26 -2.86 10.45
N THR A 65 6.58 -3.34 9.42
CA THR A 65 6.59 -2.70 8.10
C THR A 65 5.84 -1.36 8.11
N VAL A 66 4.65 -1.35 8.68
CA VAL A 66 3.84 -0.12 8.77
C VAL A 66 4.54 0.91 9.68
N GLU A 67 5.18 0.45 10.76
CA GLU A 67 5.99 1.33 11.62
C GLU A 67 7.10 2.02 10.82
N ARG A 68 7.78 1.28 9.94
CA ARG A 68 8.82 1.85 9.07
C ARG A 68 8.23 2.89 8.11
N CYS A 69 7.07 2.62 7.56
CA CYS A 69 6.38 3.57 6.67
C CYS A 69 6.00 4.85 7.41
N GLU A 70 5.46 4.72 8.62
CA GLU A 70 5.08 5.88 9.44
C GLU A 70 6.30 6.75 9.78
N ARG A 71 7.37 6.15 10.27
CA ARG A 71 8.61 6.86 10.61
C ARG A 71 9.18 7.57 9.38
N ARG A 72 9.21 6.90 8.25
CA ARG A 72 9.70 7.48 7.00
C ARG A 72 8.84 8.67 6.58
N ALA A 73 7.51 8.51 6.61
CA ALA A 73 6.59 9.59 6.24
C ALA A 73 6.77 10.81 7.15
N ARG A 74 6.91 10.60 8.45
CA ARG A 74 7.15 11.69 9.40
C ARG A 74 8.51 12.37 9.16
N THR A 75 9.56 11.59 8.93
CA THR A 75 10.91 12.09 8.63
C THR A 75 10.93 12.93 7.35
N LEU A 76 10.16 12.53 6.34
CA LEU A 76 10.06 13.23 5.06
C LEU A 76 9.13 14.46 5.12
N GLY A 77 8.49 14.71 6.25
CA GLY A 77 7.65 15.90 6.44
C GLY A 77 6.21 15.77 5.96
N PHE A 78 5.72 14.55 5.71
CA PHE A 78 4.30 14.31 5.37
C PHE A 78 3.41 14.48 6.60
N GLY A 79 2.14 14.81 6.37
CA GLY A 79 1.11 14.90 7.42
C GLY A 79 0.25 13.65 7.51
N ALA A 80 0.36 12.75 6.55
CA ALA A 80 -0.38 11.50 6.50
C ALA A 80 0.32 10.48 5.61
N PHE A 81 0.07 9.20 5.85
CA PHE A 81 0.45 8.16 4.92
C PHE A 81 -0.67 7.12 4.80
N ARG A 82 -0.71 6.48 3.65
CA ARG A 82 -1.61 5.35 3.38
C ARG A 82 -0.77 4.19 2.86
N VAL A 83 -1.14 2.99 3.28
CA VAL A 83 -0.59 1.76 2.73
C VAL A 83 -1.67 1.05 1.94
N THR A 84 -1.39 0.73 0.69
CA THR A 84 -2.13 -0.26 -0.09
C THR A 84 -1.16 -1.38 -0.46
N ASN A 85 -1.69 -2.47 -0.98
CA ASN A 85 -0.88 -3.65 -1.27
C ASN A 85 -1.25 -4.17 -2.65
N ILE A 86 -0.26 -4.68 -3.40
CA ILE A 86 -0.56 -5.31 -4.69
C ILE A 86 -1.36 -6.61 -4.51
N PHE A 87 -1.21 -7.27 -3.35
CA PHE A 87 -2.06 -8.37 -2.90
C PHE A 87 -2.72 -7.94 -1.60
N ALA A 88 -4.05 -7.97 -1.52
CA ALA A 88 -4.76 -7.55 -0.32
C ALA A 88 -4.98 -8.66 0.70
N TRP A 89 -4.67 -9.91 0.36
CA TRP A 89 -4.77 -11.06 1.27
C TRP A 89 -3.83 -10.88 2.48
N ARG A 90 -4.39 -11.01 3.68
CA ARG A 90 -3.68 -10.81 4.95
C ARG A 90 -2.92 -12.06 5.35
N ASP A 91 -1.60 -11.99 5.36
CA ASP A 91 -0.74 -13.06 5.86
C ASP A 91 0.64 -12.50 6.20
N THR A 92 1.26 -13.02 7.27
CA THR A 92 2.63 -12.65 7.63
C THR A 92 3.67 -13.36 6.76
N ASP A 93 3.32 -14.51 6.18
CA ASP A 93 4.20 -15.31 5.34
C ASP A 93 3.84 -15.12 3.86
N PRO A 94 4.74 -14.53 3.04
CA PRO A 94 4.49 -14.35 1.62
C PRO A 94 4.20 -15.66 0.87
N ARG A 95 4.72 -16.79 1.33
CA ARG A 95 4.45 -18.10 0.72
C ARG A 95 3.00 -18.51 0.89
N LYS A 96 2.41 -18.27 2.06
CA LYS A 96 1.01 -18.54 2.34
C LYS A 96 0.10 -17.61 1.56
N MET A 97 0.48 -16.34 1.44
CA MET A 97 -0.24 -15.37 0.60
C MET A 97 -0.27 -15.86 -0.85
N ARG A 98 0.87 -16.31 -1.40
CA ARG A 98 0.94 -16.82 -2.77
C ARG A 98 0.11 -18.07 -2.98
N ALA A 99 -0.12 -18.87 -1.94
CA ALA A 99 -0.94 -20.09 -2.00
C ALA A 99 -2.44 -19.81 -1.94
N ALA A 100 -2.86 -18.60 -1.60
CA ALA A 100 -4.28 -18.23 -1.58
C ALA A 100 -4.88 -18.31 -2.99
N VAL A 101 -6.16 -18.68 -3.07
CA VAL A 101 -6.88 -18.81 -4.34
C VAL A 101 -6.97 -17.48 -5.07
N ASP A 102 -7.32 -16.41 -4.35
CA ASP A 102 -7.33 -15.05 -4.86
C ASP A 102 -6.54 -14.15 -3.88
N PRO A 103 -5.21 -14.02 -4.04
CA PRO A 103 -4.44 -13.17 -3.15
C PRO A 103 -4.62 -11.67 -3.42
N ILE A 104 -5.09 -11.28 -4.61
CA ILE A 104 -5.25 -9.88 -5.00
C ILE A 104 -6.41 -9.23 -4.26
N GLY A 105 -7.58 -9.84 -4.30
CA GLY A 105 -8.80 -9.31 -3.72
C GLY A 105 -9.65 -8.53 -4.74
N PRO A 106 -10.97 -8.70 -4.72
CA PRO A 106 -11.86 -8.16 -5.78
C PRO A 106 -11.93 -6.64 -5.82
N GLU A 107 -11.69 -5.93 -4.72
CA GLU A 107 -11.75 -4.46 -4.66
C GLU A 107 -10.37 -3.80 -4.64
N ASN A 108 -9.30 -4.58 -4.81
CA ASN A 108 -7.94 -4.07 -4.61
C ASN A 108 -7.50 -3.06 -5.67
N ASP A 109 -7.69 -3.36 -6.96
CA ASP A 109 -7.29 -2.45 -8.04
C ASP A 109 -7.97 -1.10 -7.90
N ARG A 110 -9.25 -1.11 -7.60
CA ARG A 110 -10.03 0.10 -7.39
C ARG A 110 -9.47 0.92 -6.22
N THR A 111 -9.15 0.27 -5.10
CA THR A 111 -8.61 0.94 -3.92
C THR A 111 -7.23 1.54 -4.21
N ILE A 112 -6.39 0.85 -4.96
CA ILE A 112 -5.09 1.36 -5.39
C ILE A 112 -5.28 2.63 -6.23
N ILE A 113 -6.16 2.60 -7.23
CA ILE A 113 -6.42 3.74 -8.11
C ILE A 113 -6.94 4.95 -7.32
N GLN A 114 -7.93 4.73 -6.43
CA GLN A 114 -8.48 5.79 -5.58
C GLN A 114 -7.41 6.37 -4.65
N SER A 115 -6.52 5.53 -4.16
CA SER A 115 -5.43 5.96 -3.28
C SER A 115 -4.38 6.79 -4.02
N CYS A 116 -4.13 6.50 -5.29
CA CYS A 116 -3.27 7.35 -6.13
C CYS A 116 -3.84 8.76 -6.29
N VAL A 117 -5.16 8.89 -6.44
CA VAL A 117 -5.83 10.20 -6.51
C VAL A 117 -5.73 10.94 -5.18
N TRP A 118 -5.85 10.22 -4.06
CA TRP A 118 -5.73 10.79 -2.72
C TRP A 118 -4.33 11.32 -2.42
N ALA A 119 -3.29 10.68 -2.92
CA ALA A 119 -1.90 10.93 -2.53
C ALA A 119 -1.28 12.13 -3.24
N ASP A 120 -0.36 12.81 -2.54
CA ASP A 120 0.53 13.81 -3.13
C ASP A 120 1.80 13.15 -3.68
N GLN A 121 2.26 12.06 -3.08
CA GLN A 121 3.40 11.28 -3.57
C GLN A 121 3.12 9.78 -3.46
N ILE A 122 3.44 9.05 -4.52
CA ILE A 122 3.20 7.62 -4.65
C ILE A 122 4.54 6.89 -4.65
N ILE A 123 4.73 5.96 -3.70
CA ILE A 123 5.97 5.18 -3.55
C ILE A 123 5.65 3.70 -3.73
N ALA A 124 6.19 3.11 -4.80
CA ALA A 124 6.11 1.68 -5.04
C ALA A 124 7.17 0.97 -4.18
N ALA A 125 6.77 -0.06 -3.44
CA ALA A 125 7.65 -0.70 -2.46
C ALA A 125 7.24 -2.16 -2.18
N TRP A 126 6.92 -2.94 -3.22
CA TRP A 126 6.43 -4.32 -3.03
C TRP A 126 7.49 -5.40 -3.04
N GLY A 127 8.71 -5.11 -3.49
CA GLY A 127 9.81 -6.05 -3.46
C GLY A 127 9.72 -7.16 -4.50
N THR A 128 10.62 -8.15 -4.37
CA THR A 128 10.82 -9.23 -5.35
C THR A 128 9.61 -10.16 -5.48
N HIS A 129 8.88 -10.41 -4.39
CA HIS A 129 7.70 -11.28 -4.41
C HIS A 129 6.54 -10.72 -5.24
N GLY A 130 6.62 -9.46 -5.66
CA GLY A 130 5.67 -8.86 -6.60
C GLY A 130 5.67 -9.54 -7.96
N SER A 131 6.66 -10.38 -8.28
CA SER A 131 6.69 -11.16 -9.52
C SER A 131 5.59 -12.25 -9.57
N HIS A 132 5.06 -12.65 -8.42
CA HIS A 132 4.00 -13.66 -8.34
C HIS A 132 2.79 -13.25 -9.19
N LYS A 133 2.32 -14.16 -10.04
CA LYS A 133 1.21 -13.93 -10.99
C LYS A 133 1.42 -12.69 -11.87
N ASN A 134 2.66 -12.28 -12.06
CA ASN A 134 3.02 -11.06 -12.81
C ASN A 134 2.35 -9.79 -12.24
N ARG A 135 2.00 -9.83 -10.96
CA ARG A 135 1.17 -8.78 -10.34
C ARG A 135 1.87 -7.42 -10.26
N GLY A 136 3.18 -7.41 -9.93
CA GLY A 136 3.95 -6.17 -9.90
C GLY A 136 3.92 -5.43 -11.23
N ALA A 137 4.09 -6.16 -12.35
CA ALA A 137 4.00 -5.58 -13.69
C ALA A 137 2.58 -5.08 -14.00
N GLU A 138 1.56 -5.82 -13.58
CA GLU A 138 0.16 -5.42 -13.76
C GLU A 138 -0.15 -4.11 -13.02
N VAL A 139 0.30 -3.99 -11.77
CA VAL A 139 0.13 -2.75 -11.00
C VAL A 139 0.95 -1.62 -11.61
N ALA A 140 2.16 -1.88 -12.09
CA ALA A 140 2.98 -0.87 -12.79
C ALA A 140 2.22 -0.27 -13.98
N VAL A 141 1.47 -1.09 -14.74
CA VAL A 141 0.61 -0.59 -15.83
C VAL A 141 -0.50 0.30 -15.29
N LEU A 142 -1.17 -0.10 -14.21
CA LEU A 142 -2.20 0.72 -13.57
C LEU A 142 -1.63 2.09 -13.15
N LEU A 143 -0.42 2.10 -12.57
CA LEU A 143 0.25 3.33 -12.15
C LEU A 143 0.65 4.19 -13.35
N HIS A 144 1.16 3.57 -14.42
CA HIS A 144 1.50 4.27 -15.65
C HIS A 144 0.26 4.97 -16.24
N ASP A 145 -0.87 4.27 -16.28
CA ASP A 145 -2.13 4.80 -16.80
C ASP A 145 -2.68 5.96 -15.98
N SER A 146 -2.27 6.08 -14.70
CA SER A 146 -2.67 7.21 -13.85
C SER A 146 -2.05 8.54 -14.31
N GLY A 147 -0.94 8.48 -15.05
CA GLY A 147 -0.21 9.66 -15.50
C GLY A 147 0.55 10.39 -14.41
N LEU A 148 0.57 9.87 -13.18
CA LEU A 148 1.22 10.48 -12.03
C LEU A 148 2.67 9.98 -11.88
N PRO A 149 3.59 10.83 -11.38
CA PRO A 149 4.95 10.37 -11.08
C PRO A 149 4.94 9.30 -9.99
N ILE A 150 5.68 8.21 -10.21
CA ILE A 150 5.83 7.13 -9.26
C ILE A 150 7.27 7.09 -8.77
N PHE A 151 7.45 6.88 -7.48
CA PHE A 151 8.75 6.85 -6.81
C PHE A 151 9.05 5.46 -6.27
N HIS A 152 10.32 5.21 -5.95
CA HIS A 152 10.79 4.01 -5.28
C HIS A 152 11.87 4.36 -4.25
N LEU A 153 12.21 3.42 -3.38
CA LEU A 153 13.24 3.57 -2.35
C LEU A 153 14.49 2.74 -2.68
N GLY A 154 14.77 2.55 -3.95
CA GLY A 154 15.82 1.70 -4.48
C GLY A 154 15.24 0.53 -5.27
N LEU A 155 16.02 0.00 -6.21
CA LEU A 155 15.62 -1.12 -7.05
C LEU A 155 16.47 -2.35 -6.73
N THR A 156 15.85 -3.54 -6.77
CA THR A 156 16.58 -4.81 -6.69
C THR A 156 17.29 -5.08 -8.00
N LYS A 157 18.16 -6.11 -8.06
CA LYS A 157 18.83 -6.52 -9.29
C LYS A 157 17.83 -6.84 -10.40
N GLY A 158 16.67 -7.38 -10.05
CA GLY A 158 15.59 -7.69 -11.01
C GLY A 158 14.74 -6.50 -11.41
N GLY A 159 15.04 -5.30 -10.92
CA GLY A 159 14.28 -4.08 -11.25
C GLY A 159 13.00 -3.90 -10.44
N HIS A 160 12.82 -4.67 -9.36
CA HIS A 160 11.66 -4.53 -8.48
C HIS A 160 11.88 -3.39 -7.47
N PRO A 161 10.86 -2.58 -7.15
CA PRO A 161 11.01 -1.55 -6.12
C PRO A 161 11.19 -2.21 -4.75
N LYS A 162 12.24 -1.83 -4.04
CA LYS A 162 12.59 -2.46 -2.76
C LYS A 162 11.51 -2.28 -1.72
N HIS A 163 11.26 -3.35 -0.95
CA HIS A 163 10.41 -3.31 0.23
C HIS A 163 11.07 -2.43 1.31
N PRO A 164 10.32 -1.58 2.04
CA PRO A 164 10.93 -0.60 2.94
C PRO A 164 11.55 -1.20 4.21
N LEU A 165 11.23 -2.45 4.53
CA LEU A 165 11.86 -3.13 5.66
C LEU A 165 13.37 -3.24 5.37
N TYR A 166 14.20 -2.75 6.29
CA TYR A 166 15.66 -2.70 6.19
C TYR A 166 16.23 -1.59 5.29
N ILE A 167 15.41 -0.72 4.70
CA ILE A 167 15.91 0.45 3.96
C ILE A 167 16.21 1.59 4.94
N ALA A 168 17.40 2.20 4.83
CA ALA A 168 17.78 3.33 5.68
C ALA A 168 16.80 4.49 5.54
N TYR A 169 16.49 5.17 6.64
CA TYR A 169 15.61 6.35 6.61
C TYR A 169 16.19 7.53 5.84
N SER A 170 17.51 7.54 5.64
CA SER A 170 18.19 8.54 4.82
C SER A 170 17.92 8.38 3.33
N GLN A 171 17.43 7.22 2.89
CA GLN A 171 17.10 6.98 1.49
C GLN A 171 15.92 7.84 1.07
N GLN A 172 16.16 8.76 0.13
CA GLN A 172 15.12 9.60 -0.44
C GLN A 172 14.36 8.84 -1.52
N PRO A 173 13.06 9.10 -1.71
CA PRO A 173 12.33 8.58 -2.85
C PRO A 173 12.93 9.10 -4.17
N GLU A 174 13.08 8.20 -5.14
CA GLU A 174 13.58 8.51 -6.48
C GLU A 174 12.53 8.20 -7.52
N ILE A 175 12.48 8.96 -8.61
CA ILE A 175 11.53 8.70 -9.70
C ILE A 175 11.79 7.33 -10.30
N TRP A 176 10.74 6.54 -10.44
CA TRP A 176 10.76 5.23 -11.07
C TRP A 176 10.26 5.34 -12.51
N PRO A 177 11.16 5.19 -13.51
CA PRO A 177 10.68 5.11 -14.90
C PRO A 177 9.96 3.78 -15.07
N LEU A 178 8.62 3.83 -15.12
CA LEU A 178 7.81 2.63 -15.25
C LEU A 178 8.10 1.93 -16.59
N PRO A 179 8.10 0.58 -16.61
CA PRO A 179 8.27 -0.14 -17.85
C PRO A 179 7.17 0.25 -18.84
N GLN A 180 7.55 0.47 -20.10
CA GLN A 180 6.58 0.74 -21.15
C GLN A 180 5.69 -0.48 -21.39
N PRO A 181 4.38 -0.30 -21.55
CA PRO A 181 3.47 -1.41 -21.79
C PRO A 181 3.75 -2.12 -23.11
#